data_e1a5bbe79bb870169e6c4b1872e49c9c
#
_entry.id   e1a5bbe79bb870169e6c4b1872e49c9c
#
_cell.length_a   1.000
_cell.length_b   1.000
_cell.length_c   1.000
_cell.angle_alpha   90.00
_cell.angle_beta   90.00
_cell.angle_gamma   90.00
#
_symmetry.space_group_name_H-M   'P 1'
#
loop_
_entity.id
_entity.type
_entity.pdbx_description
1 polymer ?
#
loop_
_entity_poly.entity_id
_entity_poly.type
_entity_poly.pdbx_seq_one_letter_code
_entity_poly.pdbx_strand_id
1 'polypeptide(L)'
;MKPHGALKGKKIKSPKILLGFFENWCDGLETYAKVNAIISPPKEWGKAVPFGWNSWGALQFNLTYEKAMEVSDFIKQNLQNNHFVNPDHTVYVGLDSGWDCMNEEQLKSFIAKCKSNGQIGGIYWTPFTDWARDPERTVDAAPEYKYKDIYLCANGKPQELDGAYAIDPTHPAVEAMMKKTSSLFHRTGFEYVKMDFMTHGAMEAD
;
A
#
# COMPACT_ATOMS: atom_id res chain seq x y z
N MET A 1 15.02 0.49 -25.25
CA MET A 1 15.53 0.21 -23.91
C MET A 1 15.10 1.40 -23.06
N LYS A 2 14.44 1.18 -21.93
CA LYS A 2 14.15 2.31 -21.01
C LYS A 2 15.46 2.85 -20.47
N PRO A 3 15.60 4.16 -20.19
CA PRO A 3 16.79 4.70 -19.57
C PRO A 3 17.00 4.03 -18.21
N HIS A 4 18.24 3.65 -17.93
CA HIS A 4 18.66 3.08 -16.67
C HIS A 4 19.44 4.12 -15.88
N GLY A 5 19.26 4.17 -14.58
CA GLY A 5 20.07 4.98 -13.68
C GLY A 5 21.52 4.50 -13.66
N ALA A 6 22.41 5.35 -13.22
CA ALA A 6 23.84 5.06 -13.12
C ALA A 6 24.30 4.95 -11.66
N LEU A 7 24.87 3.81 -11.28
CA LEU A 7 25.54 3.66 -9.99
C LEU A 7 27.01 4.09 -10.12
N LYS A 8 27.44 5.04 -9.29
CA LYS A 8 28.84 5.50 -9.23
C LYS A 8 29.40 5.24 -7.83
N GLY A 9 30.57 4.60 -7.76
CA GLY A 9 31.22 4.35 -6.47
C GLY A 9 32.54 3.60 -6.62
N LYS A 10 33.37 3.67 -5.57
CA LYS A 10 34.63 2.91 -5.51
C LYS A 10 34.40 1.40 -5.40
N LYS A 11 33.23 0.99 -4.92
CA LYS A 11 32.81 -0.41 -4.80
C LYS A 11 31.30 -0.48 -5.06
N ILE A 12 30.92 -1.26 -6.06
CA ILE A 12 29.51 -1.48 -6.42
C ILE A 12 29.20 -2.94 -6.16
N LYS A 13 28.08 -3.21 -5.51
CA LYS A 13 27.55 -4.57 -5.33
C LYS A 13 26.34 -4.75 -6.22
N SER A 14 26.32 -5.79 -7.04
CA SER A 14 25.10 -6.21 -7.73
C SER A 14 24.12 -6.87 -6.75
N PRO A 15 22.82 -6.90 -7.07
CA PRO A 15 21.90 -7.78 -6.38
C PRO A 15 22.33 -9.25 -6.54
N LYS A 16 21.94 -10.09 -5.60
CA LYS A 16 22.12 -11.54 -5.72
C LYS A 16 21.13 -12.09 -6.73
N ILE A 17 21.57 -12.98 -7.60
CA ILE A 17 20.77 -13.62 -8.61
C ILE A 17 20.71 -15.11 -8.31
N LEU A 18 19.50 -15.67 -8.25
CA LEU A 18 19.27 -17.11 -8.19
C LEU A 18 19.02 -17.63 -9.61
N LEU A 19 19.79 -18.63 -10.01
CA LEU A 19 19.58 -19.40 -11.22
C LEU A 19 19.29 -20.84 -10.84
N GLY A 20 18.26 -21.44 -11.45
CA GLY A 20 17.88 -22.82 -11.19
C GLY A 20 17.05 -23.37 -12.33
N PHE A 21 17.05 -24.71 -12.43
CA PHE A 21 16.13 -25.45 -13.28
C PHE A 21 15.19 -26.24 -12.39
N PHE A 22 13.90 -26.19 -12.67
CA PHE A 22 12.84 -26.83 -11.88
C PHE A 22 11.84 -27.48 -12.83
N GLU A 23 11.43 -28.71 -12.53
CA GLU A 23 10.39 -29.40 -13.29
C GLU A 23 9.02 -28.75 -13.10
N ASN A 24 8.79 -28.14 -11.91
CA ASN A 24 7.58 -27.44 -11.56
C ASN A 24 7.94 -25.99 -11.20
N TRP A 25 7.27 -25.03 -11.78
CA TRP A 25 7.47 -23.61 -11.52
C TRP A 25 7.13 -23.21 -10.07
N CYS A 26 6.18 -23.91 -9.42
CA CYS A 26 5.85 -23.68 -8.00
C CYS A 26 7.06 -23.98 -7.10
N ASP A 27 7.76 -25.08 -7.33
CA ASP A 27 8.96 -25.47 -6.59
C ASP A 27 10.09 -24.45 -6.79
N GLY A 28 10.17 -23.88 -7.99
CA GLY A 28 11.08 -22.78 -8.31
C GLY A 28 10.79 -21.54 -7.49
N LEU A 29 9.53 -21.12 -7.40
CA LEU A 29 9.11 -19.97 -6.61
C LEU A 29 9.30 -20.20 -5.11
N GLU A 30 8.96 -21.38 -4.60
CA GLU A 30 9.21 -21.72 -3.19
C GLU A 30 10.69 -21.71 -2.86
N THR A 31 11.54 -22.28 -3.74
CA THR A 31 12.99 -22.25 -3.55
C THR A 31 13.52 -20.83 -3.55
N TYR A 32 13.05 -19.99 -4.46
CA TYR A 32 13.39 -18.56 -4.49
C TYR A 32 13.01 -17.86 -3.20
N ALA A 33 11.80 -18.10 -2.69
CA ALA A 33 11.33 -17.54 -1.42
C ALA A 33 12.19 -18.01 -0.23
N LYS A 34 12.53 -19.31 -0.16
CA LYS A 34 13.41 -19.86 0.88
C LYS A 34 14.81 -19.24 0.86
N VAL A 35 15.38 -19.03 -0.32
CA VAL A 35 16.71 -18.38 -0.46
C VAL A 35 16.64 -16.90 -0.04
N ASN A 36 15.58 -16.19 -0.41
CA ASN A 36 15.36 -14.83 0.05
C ASN A 36 15.22 -14.74 1.58
N ALA A 37 14.54 -15.70 2.20
CA ALA A 37 14.37 -15.76 3.64
C ALA A 37 15.71 -15.92 4.41
N ILE A 38 16.74 -16.50 3.79
CA ILE A 38 18.10 -16.58 4.38
C ILE A 38 18.73 -15.17 4.44
N ILE A 39 18.44 -14.32 3.45
CA ILE A 39 19.02 -12.97 3.33
C ILE A 39 18.22 -11.96 4.14
N SER A 40 16.91 -12.08 4.06
CA SER A 40 15.92 -11.23 4.73
C SER A 40 14.85 -12.11 5.37
N PRO A 41 15.08 -12.59 6.61
CA PRO A 41 14.12 -13.44 7.28
C PRO A 41 12.75 -12.77 7.37
N PRO A 42 11.65 -13.52 7.12
CA PRO A 42 10.31 -12.98 7.32
C PRO A 42 10.12 -12.64 8.80
N LYS A 43 9.33 -11.60 9.05
CA LYS A 43 8.88 -11.32 10.42
C LYS A 43 7.90 -12.40 10.84
N GLU A 44 7.92 -12.73 12.12
CA GLU A 44 6.91 -13.62 12.69
C GLU A 44 5.51 -13.03 12.49
N TRP A 45 4.64 -13.86 11.97
CA TRP A 45 3.23 -13.51 11.75
C TRP A 45 2.38 -14.47 12.58
N GLY A 46 1.95 -14.02 13.76
CA GLY A 46 1.18 -14.83 14.69
C GLY A 46 -0.33 -14.86 14.42
N LYS A 47 -0.80 -14.32 13.31
CA LYS A 47 -2.22 -14.23 12.97
C LYS A 47 -2.51 -15.02 11.69
N ALA A 48 -3.77 -15.41 11.50
CA ALA A 48 -4.22 -15.94 10.22
C ALA A 48 -4.15 -14.88 9.10
N VAL A 49 -4.12 -15.35 7.85
CA VAL A 49 -4.12 -14.47 6.68
C VAL A 49 -5.33 -13.53 6.73
N PRO A 50 -5.16 -12.23 6.48
CA PRO A 50 -6.28 -11.31 6.32
C PRO A 50 -7.28 -11.81 5.28
N PHE A 51 -8.54 -11.92 5.67
CA PHE A 51 -9.63 -12.38 4.84
C PHE A 51 -10.85 -11.51 5.07
N GLY A 52 -11.55 -11.13 4.00
CA GLY A 52 -12.75 -10.34 4.14
C GLY A 52 -13.15 -9.60 2.88
N TRP A 53 -13.54 -8.35 3.01
CA TRP A 53 -14.07 -7.52 1.94
C TRP A 53 -13.19 -6.29 1.70
N ASN A 54 -13.13 -5.90 0.43
CA ASN A 54 -12.46 -4.68 -0.01
C ASN A 54 -13.40 -3.89 -0.91
N SER A 55 -13.47 -2.58 -0.72
CA SER A 55 -14.45 -1.72 -1.39
C SER A 55 -14.26 -1.62 -2.91
N TRP A 56 -13.04 -1.83 -3.41
CA TRP A 56 -12.76 -1.62 -4.83
C TRP A 56 -13.58 -2.51 -5.76
N GLY A 57 -13.67 -3.80 -5.43
CA GLY A 57 -14.37 -4.77 -6.28
C GLY A 57 -15.86 -4.49 -6.46
N ALA A 58 -16.49 -3.82 -5.49
CA ALA A 58 -17.92 -3.58 -5.48
C ALA A 58 -18.30 -2.11 -5.73
N LEU A 59 -17.51 -1.17 -5.22
CA LEU A 59 -17.90 0.25 -5.17
C LEU A 59 -17.00 1.14 -5.98
N GLN A 60 -15.71 0.82 -6.12
CA GLN A 60 -14.71 1.69 -6.74
C GLN A 60 -14.79 3.12 -6.15
N PHE A 61 -14.84 4.16 -6.99
CA PHE A 61 -14.97 5.55 -6.57
C PHE A 61 -16.39 5.94 -6.10
N ASN A 62 -17.36 4.99 -6.09
CA ASN A 62 -18.67 5.21 -5.48
C ASN A 62 -18.69 4.87 -3.98
N LEU A 63 -17.51 4.66 -3.37
CA LEU A 63 -17.38 4.51 -1.93
C LEU A 63 -17.83 5.78 -1.21
N THR A 64 -18.68 5.62 -0.20
CA THR A 64 -19.07 6.68 0.73
C THR A 64 -19.02 6.17 2.16
N TYR A 65 -19.05 7.08 3.13
CA TYR A 65 -19.10 6.73 4.54
C TYR A 65 -20.30 5.84 4.88
N GLU A 66 -21.48 6.18 4.38
CA GLU A 66 -22.72 5.45 4.63
C GLU A 66 -22.63 4.01 4.10
N LYS A 67 -22.15 3.85 2.87
CA LYS A 67 -21.96 2.51 2.27
C LYS A 67 -20.94 1.68 3.05
N ALA A 68 -19.86 2.29 3.51
CA ALA A 68 -18.88 1.59 4.33
C ALA A 68 -19.48 1.07 5.64
N MET A 69 -20.30 1.87 6.30
CA MET A 69 -21.03 1.49 7.51
C MET A 69 -22.03 0.37 7.25
N GLU A 70 -22.83 0.49 6.18
CA GLU A 70 -23.81 -0.51 5.76
C GLU A 70 -23.17 -1.86 5.45
N VAL A 71 -22.03 -1.85 4.74
CA VAL A 71 -21.30 -3.09 4.42
C VAL A 71 -20.76 -3.76 5.67
N SER A 72 -20.21 -3.02 6.62
CA SER A 72 -19.78 -3.59 7.90
C SER A 72 -20.93 -4.28 8.64
N ASP A 73 -22.08 -3.65 8.72
CA ASP A 73 -23.29 -4.24 9.34
C ASP A 73 -23.82 -5.43 8.54
N PHE A 74 -23.86 -5.35 7.22
CA PHE A 74 -24.29 -6.46 6.36
C PHE A 74 -23.42 -7.71 6.56
N ILE A 75 -22.09 -7.54 6.56
CA ILE A 75 -21.14 -8.63 6.80
C ILE A 75 -21.41 -9.26 8.18
N LYS A 76 -21.58 -8.44 9.20
CA LYS A 76 -21.87 -8.91 10.56
C LYS A 76 -23.15 -9.74 10.61
N GLN A 77 -24.22 -9.25 10.03
CA GLN A 77 -25.55 -9.85 10.14
C GLN A 77 -25.72 -11.09 9.26
N ASN A 78 -25.11 -11.10 8.08
CA ASN A 78 -25.42 -12.08 7.05
C ASN A 78 -24.29 -13.06 6.74
N LEU A 79 -23.02 -12.68 6.98
CA LEU A 79 -21.88 -13.46 6.51
C LEU A 79 -21.04 -14.05 7.65
N GLN A 80 -20.68 -13.30 8.67
CA GLN A 80 -19.79 -13.77 9.75
C GLN A 80 -20.37 -14.99 10.48
N ASN A 81 -21.67 -15.02 10.71
CA ASN A 81 -22.33 -16.15 11.36
C ASN A 81 -22.44 -17.39 10.45
N ASN A 82 -22.15 -17.23 9.14
CA ASN A 82 -22.15 -18.28 8.13
C ASN A 82 -20.74 -18.64 7.67
N HIS A 83 -19.77 -18.63 8.60
CA HIS A 83 -18.38 -19.01 8.38
C HIS A 83 -17.57 -18.10 7.44
N PHE A 84 -18.04 -16.89 7.14
CA PHE A 84 -17.25 -15.89 6.41
C PHE A 84 -16.28 -15.20 7.37
N VAL A 85 -15.28 -15.96 7.81
CA VAL A 85 -14.22 -15.52 8.74
C VAL A 85 -12.92 -16.26 8.41
N ASN A 86 -11.79 -15.69 8.79
CA ASN A 86 -10.52 -16.41 8.74
C ASN A 86 -10.38 -17.42 9.90
N PRO A 87 -9.32 -18.24 9.96
CA PRO A 87 -9.10 -19.18 11.07
C PRO A 87 -9.06 -18.54 12.47
N ASP A 88 -8.76 -17.26 12.59
CA ASP A 88 -8.84 -16.51 13.86
C ASP A 88 -10.25 -15.95 14.14
N HIS A 89 -11.28 -16.40 13.41
CA HIS A 89 -12.66 -15.92 13.49
C HIS A 89 -12.80 -14.41 13.24
N THR A 90 -11.91 -13.84 12.43
CA THR A 90 -11.87 -12.41 12.14
C THR A 90 -12.19 -12.13 10.66
N VAL A 91 -12.85 -10.99 10.40
CA VAL A 91 -13.09 -10.45 9.06
C VAL A 91 -12.42 -9.10 8.94
N TYR A 92 -11.76 -8.87 7.82
CA TYR A 92 -11.17 -7.59 7.46
C TYR A 92 -12.13 -6.83 6.53
N VAL A 93 -12.43 -5.58 6.86
CA VAL A 93 -13.27 -4.70 6.04
C VAL A 93 -12.42 -3.55 5.56
N GLY A 94 -11.99 -3.62 4.30
CA GLY A 94 -11.01 -2.72 3.72
C GLY A 94 -11.65 -1.58 2.92
N LEU A 95 -11.33 -0.34 3.28
CA LEU A 95 -11.57 0.83 2.45
C LEU A 95 -10.44 0.94 1.43
N ASP A 96 -10.76 0.82 0.15
CA ASP A 96 -9.81 0.97 -0.96
C ASP A 96 -9.73 2.42 -1.45
N SER A 97 -9.17 2.67 -2.62
CA SER A 97 -9.10 3.98 -3.25
C SER A 97 -10.43 4.71 -3.21
N GLY A 98 -10.41 6.01 -2.97
CA GLY A 98 -11.60 6.82 -2.73
C GLY A 98 -12.01 6.96 -1.25
N TRP A 99 -11.30 6.32 -0.32
CA TRP A 99 -11.54 6.48 1.11
C TRP A 99 -11.34 7.93 1.61
N ASP A 100 -10.60 8.73 0.89
CA ASP A 100 -10.32 10.14 1.15
C ASP A 100 -11.54 11.07 0.94
N CYS A 101 -12.67 10.53 0.48
CA CYS A 101 -13.98 11.19 0.58
C CYS A 101 -14.46 11.33 2.03
N MET A 102 -13.85 10.62 2.99
CA MET A 102 -14.20 10.62 4.41
C MET A 102 -13.24 11.51 5.19
N ASN A 103 -13.77 12.30 6.10
CA ASN A 103 -12.97 13.03 7.07
C ASN A 103 -12.49 12.13 8.22
N GLU A 104 -11.58 12.65 9.07
CA GLU A 104 -10.97 11.88 10.15
C GLU A 104 -11.99 11.33 11.17
N GLU A 105 -13.04 12.06 11.47
CA GLU A 105 -14.09 11.62 12.41
C GLU A 105 -14.94 10.48 11.80
N GLN A 106 -15.21 10.54 10.50
CA GLN A 106 -15.88 9.45 9.78
C GLN A 106 -15.01 8.18 9.75
N LEU A 107 -13.70 8.31 9.53
CA LEU A 107 -12.77 7.18 9.58
C LEU A 107 -12.72 6.56 10.99
N LYS A 108 -12.67 7.36 12.05
CA LYS A 108 -12.74 6.88 13.44
C LYS A 108 -14.07 6.15 13.72
N SER A 109 -15.18 6.72 13.25
CA SER A 109 -16.51 6.12 13.42
C SER A 109 -16.61 4.80 12.67
N PHE A 110 -16.05 4.70 11.46
CA PHE A 110 -15.98 3.44 10.71
C PHE A 110 -15.16 2.38 11.47
N ILE A 111 -14.02 2.73 12.02
CA ILE A 111 -13.21 1.81 12.84
C ILE A 111 -13.96 1.37 14.09
N ALA A 112 -14.66 2.28 14.77
CA ALA A 112 -15.48 1.94 15.93
C ALA A 112 -16.61 0.96 15.55
N LYS A 113 -17.23 1.15 14.39
CA LYS A 113 -18.23 0.24 13.83
C LYS A 113 -17.62 -1.15 13.56
N CYS A 114 -16.51 -1.22 12.86
CA CYS A 114 -15.81 -2.49 12.61
C CYS A 114 -15.52 -3.23 13.93
N LYS A 115 -14.95 -2.54 14.92
CA LYS A 115 -14.66 -3.13 16.23
C LYS A 115 -15.91 -3.63 16.94
N SER A 116 -17.02 -2.88 16.91
CA SER A 116 -18.30 -3.31 17.51
C SER A 116 -18.87 -4.56 16.83
N ASN A 117 -18.57 -4.77 15.56
CA ASN A 117 -18.96 -5.93 14.76
C ASN A 117 -17.97 -7.11 14.86
N GLY A 118 -16.86 -6.98 15.62
CA GLY A 118 -15.79 -7.98 15.68
C GLY A 118 -15.01 -8.10 14.38
N GLN A 119 -14.82 -6.97 13.70
CA GLN A 119 -14.10 -6.85 12.43
C GLN A 119 -12.83 -6.00 12.61
N ILE A 120 -11.89 -6.17 11.69
CA ILE A 120 -10.71 -5.31 11.58
C ILE A 120 -10.90 -4.37 10.39
N GLY A 121 -10.85 -3.06 10.64
CA GLY A 121 -10.87 -2.06 9.59
C GLY A 121 -9.53 -1.95 8.88
N GLY A 122 -9.56 -1.97 7.56
CA GLY A 122 -8.41 -1.78 6.69
C GLY A 122 -8.52 -0.53 5.84
N ILE A 123 -7.36 -0.02 5.39
CA ILE A 123 -7.29 1.15 4.51
C ILE A 123 -6.27 0.94 3.40
N TYR A 124 -6.47 1.64 2.29
CA TYR A 124 -5.62 1.58 1.10
C TYR A 124 -4.66 2.77 1.03
N TRP A 125 -3.49 2.54 0.46
CA TRP A 125 -2.52 3.60 0.23
C TRP A 125 -1.59 3.31 -0.96
N THR A 126 -1.24 4.37 -1.69
CA THR A 126 -0.25 4.36 -2.77
C THR A 126 0.88 5.33 -2.41
N PRO A 127 1.90 4.88 -1.66
CA PRO A 127 2.87 5.79 -1.06
C PRO A 127 3.81 6.48 -2.07
N PHE A 128 3.99 5.89 -3.26
CA PHE A 128 5.02 6.34 -4.22
C PHE A 128 4.44 6.81 -5.55
N THR A 129 3.17 7.24 -5.57
CA THR A 129 2.50 7.69 -6.80
C THR A 129 1.96 9.10 -6.67
N ASP A 130 2.08 9.89 -7.71
CA ASP A 130 1.31 11.12 -7.90
C ASP A 130 0.35 10.95 -9.09
N TRP A 131 -0.92 10.72 -8.78
CA TRP A 131 -1.99 10.58 -9.77
C TRP A 131 -2.45 11.91 -10.35
N ALA A 132 -2.28 13.02 -9.59
CA ALA A 132 -2.66 14.35 -10.05
C ALA A 132 -1.73 14.86 -11.15
N ARG A 133 -0.47 14.41 -11.15
CA ARG A 133 0.54 14.79 -12.14
C ARG A 133 0.71 16.31 -12.25
N ASP A 134 0.54 17.00 -11.13
CA ASP A 134 0.70 18.46 -11.04
C ASP A 134 2.04 18.79 -10.38
N PRO A 135 3.07 19.12 -11.18
CA PRO A 135 4.42 19.39 -10.68
C PRO A 135 4.50 20.64 -9.79
N GLU A 136 3.56 21.58 -9.94
CA GLU A 136 3.55 22.83 -9.17
C GLU A 136 2.77 22.71 -7.85
N ARG A 137 2.08 21.64 -7.62
CA ARG A 137 1.38 21.37 -6.37
C ARG A 137 2.38 21.28 -5.20
N THR A 138 2.07 21.94 -4.11
CA THR A 138 2.86 21.90 -2.87
C THR A 138 2.73 20.53 -2.17
N VAL A 139 3.83 20.04 -1.62
CA VAL A 139 3.84 18.83 -0.79
C VAL A 139 3.27 19.17 0.59
N ASP A 140 2.05 18.74 0.88
CA ASP A 140 1.29 19.13 2.07
C ASP A 140 2.00 18.82 3.42
N ALA A 141 2.85 17.80 3.45
CA ALA A 141 3.63 17.43 4.65
C ALA A 141 4.97 18.17 4.76
N ALA A 142 5.40 18.88 3.69
CA ALA A 142 6.66 19.59 3.59
C ALA A 142 6.48 20.76 2.60
N PRO A 143 5.83 21.86 3.03
CA PRO A 143 5.35 22.92 2.13
C PRO A 143 6.46 23.74 1.44
N GLU A 144 7.71 23.59 1.86
CA GLU A 144 8.89 24.11 1.18
C GLU A 144 9.20 23.42 -0.16
N TYR A 145 8.59 22.24 -0.42
CA TYR A 145 8.79 21.46 -1.65
C TYR A 145 7.50 21.43 -2.49
N LYS A 146 7.72 21.33 -3.79
CA LYS A 146 6.68 21.02 -4.78
C LYS A 146 6.81 19.59 -5.26
N TYR A 147 5.76 19.04 -5.89
CA TYR A 147 5.78 17.66 -6.39
C TYR A 147 6.89 17.43 -7.43
N LYS A 148 7.23 18.42 -8.25
CA LYS A 148 8.38 18.35 -9.18
C LYS A 148 9.72 18.06 -8.49
N ASP A 149 9.87 18.49 -7.24
CA ASP A 149 11.11 18.33 -6.48
C ASP A 149 11.27 16.91 -5.93
N ILE A 150 10.17 16.13 -5.89
CA ILE A 150 10.13 14.78 -5.32
C ILE A 150 9.85 13.68 -6.35
N TYR A 151 9.74 14.02 -7.64
CA TYR A 151 9.57 13.00 -8.67
C TYR A 151 10.87 12.21 -8.89
N LEU A 152 10.73 10.89 -9.07
CA LEU A 152 11.79 10.09 -9.67
C LEU A 152 11.97 10.50 -11.12
N CYS A 153 13.17 10.94 -11.48
CA CYS A 153 13.51 11.39 -12.84
C CYS A 153 14.56 10.50 -13.48
N ALA A 154 14.43 10.27 -14.78
CA ALA A 154 15.47 9.69 -15.61
C ALA A 154 15.68 10.56 -16.85
N ASN A 155 16.94 10.95 -17.12
CA ASN A 155 17.27 11.91 -18.17
C ASN A 155 16.50 13.22 -18.06
N GLY A 156 16.32 13.74 -16.85
CA GLY A 156 15.64 14.99 -16.55
C GLY A 156 14.12 14.96 -16.77
N LYS A 157 13.50 13.77 -16.87
CA LYS A 157 12.04 13.63 -17.05
C LYS A 157 11.46 12.77 -15.92
N PRO A 158 10.30 13.16 -15.36
CA PRO A 158 9.59 12.33 -14.41
C PRO A 158 9.30 10.94 -14.98
N GLN A 159 9.53 9.92 -14.17
CA GLN A 159 9.16 8.55 -14.50
C GLN A 159 7.65 8.36 -14.35
N GLU A 160 7.04 7.73 -15.34
CA GLU A 160 5.61 7.47 -15.39
C GLU A 160 5.35 5.97 -15.54
N LEU A 161 4.40 5.46 -14.75
CA LEU A 161 3.90 4.10 -14.85
C LEU A 161 2.42 4.10 -14.49
N ASP A 162 1.61 3.34 -15.23
CA ASP A 162 0.16 3.18 -14.99
C ASP A 162 -0.62 4.51 -14.92
N GLY A 163 -0.09 5.59 -15.51
CA GLY A 163 -0.72 6.90 -15.53
C GLY A 163 -0.41 7.79 -14.32
N ALA A 164 0.47 7.38 -13.41
CA ALA A 164 0.96 8.18 -12.30
C ALA A 164 2.45 8.52 -12.46
N TYR A 165 2.87 9.67 -11.92
CA TYR A 165 4.29 9.95 -11.76
C TYR A 165 4.83 9.23 -10.50
N ALA A 166 6.04 8.67 -10.63
CA ALA A 166 6.75 8.03 -9.54
C ALA A 166 7.36 9.07 -8.60
N ILE A 167 7.28 8.80 -7.30
CA ILE A 167 7.82 9.65 -6.24
C ILE A 167 9.07 8.99 -5.65
N ASP A 168 10.11 9.78 -5.40
CA ASP A 168 11.38 9.34 -4.81
C ASP A 168 11.22 8.96 -3.33
N PRO A 169 11.29 7.67 -2.97
CA PRO A 169 11.13 7.23 -1.58
C PRO A 169 12.28 7.68 -0.66
N THR A 170 13.39 8.19 -1.21
CA THR A 170 14.55 8.64 -0.44
C THR A 170 14.51 10.13 -0.11
N HIS A 171 13.57 10.88 -0.71
CA HIS A 171 13.46 12.32 -0.52
C HIS A 171 12.87 12.66 0.86
N PRO A 172 13.43 13.65 1.61
CA PRO A 172 12.95 14.01 2.95
C PRO A 172 11.47 14.42 3.01
N ALA A 173 10.96 15.08 1.99
CA ALA A 173 9.55 15.46 1.90
C ALA A 173 8.65 14.22 1.79
N VAL A 174 9.10 13.15 1.12
CA VAL A 174 8.36 11.88 1.02
C VAL A 174 8.37 11.16 2.36
N GLU A 175 9.47 11.20 3.11
CA GLU A 175 9.50 10.71 4.48
C GLU A 175 8.48 11.45 5.38
N ALA A 176 8.37 12.78 5.23
CA ALA A 176 7.37 13.57 5.94
C ALA A 176 5.93 13.19 5.54
N MET A 177 5.66 12.98 4.25
CA MET A 177 4.37 12.47 3.75
C MET A 177 4.03 11.10 4.36
N MET A 178 5.00 10.20 4.40
CA MET A 178 4.84 8.88 5.01
C MET A 178 4.49 8.96 6.49
N LYS A 179 5.20 9.79 7.25
CA LYS A 179 4.93 10.03 8.68
C LYS A 179 3.54 10.61 8.89
N LYS A 180 3.13 11.58 8.08
CA LYS A 180 1.79 12.20 8.18
C LYS A 180 0.69 11.18 7.94
N THR A 181 0.78 10.41 6.85
CA THR A 181 -0.25 9.43 6.47
C THR A 181 -0.31 8.26 7.45
N SER A 182 0.83 7.68 7.83
CA SER A 182 0.86 6.59 8.82
C SER A 182 0.36 7.04 10.20
N SER A 183 0.65 8.28 10.59
CA SER A 183 0.10 8.86 11.84
C SER A 183 -1.41 9.02 11.76
N LEU A 184 -1.97 9.40 10.61
CA LEU A 184 -3.43 9.44 10.42
C LEU A 184 -4.03 8.05 10.60
N PHE A 185 -3.49 7.03 9.95
CA PHE A 185 -4.00 5.67 10.05
C PHE A 185 -3.91 5.12 11.48
N HIS A 186 -2.81 5.38 12.16
CA HIS A 186 -2.62 4.96 13.54
C HIS A 186 -3.62 5.64 14.49
N ARG A 187 -3.75 6.97 14.45
CA ARG A 187 -4.64 7.71 15.37
C ARG A 187 -6.13 7.52 15.07
N THR A 188 -6.49 7.11 13.86
CA THR A 188 -7.86 6.70 13.49
C THR A 188 -8.14 5.25 13.86
N GLY A 189 -7.11 4.45 14.15
CA GLY A 189 -7.24 3.08 14.67
C GLY A 189 -7.27 1.99 13.61
N PHE A 190 -6.79 2.25 12.39
CA PHE A 190 -6.61 1.20 11.38
C PHE A 190 -5.51 0.23 11.79
N GLU A 191 -5.78 -1.06 11.67
CA GLU A 191 -4.85 -2.15 11.99
C GLU A 191 -4.33 -2.88 10.75
N TYR A 192 -4.86 -2.58 9.58
CA TYR A 192 -4.48 -3.16 8.31
C TYR A 192 -4.38 -2.08 7.22
N VAL A 193 -3.27 -2.09 6.49
CA VAL A 193 -3.04 -1.19 5.36
C VAL A 193 -2.69 -2.01 4.12
N LYS A 194 -3.48 -1.86 3.06
CA LYS A 194 -3.13 -2.34 1.72
C LYS A 194 -2.24 -1.29 1.05
N MET A 195 -0.97 -1.58 0.88
CA MET A 195 -0.05 -0.73 0.09
C MET A 195 0.03 -1.25 -1.34
N ASP A 196 -0.27 -0.35 -2.29
CA ASP A 196 -0.33 -0.68 -3.72
C ASP A 196 0.61 0.20 -4.54
N PHE A 197 0.82 -0.16 -5.80
CA PHE A 197 1.68 0.55 -6.74
C PHE A 197 3.11 0.79 -6.23
N MET A 198 3.63 -0.17 -5.46
CA MET A 198 4.95 -0.08 -4.82
C MET A 198 6.11 -0.03 -5.83
N THR A 199 5.90 -0.58 -7.04
CA THR A 199 6.88 -0.58 -8.12
C THR A 199 7.32 0.83 -8.53
N HIS A 200 6.44 1.84 -8.38
CA HIS A 200 6.76 3.24 -8.67
C HIS A 200 7.98 3.72 -7.87
N GLY A 201 8.04 3.41 -6.56
CA GLY A 201 9.19 3.78 -5.72
C GLY A 201 10.47 2.97 -5.98
N ALA A 202 10.41 1.95 -6.83
CA ALA A 202 11.56 1.13 -7.23
C ALA A 202 11.94 1.32 -8.70
N MET A 203 11.38 2.33 -9.38
CA MET A 203 11.76 2.65 -10.75
C MET A 203 13.18 3.21 -10.80
N GLU A 204 13.86 2.94 -11.92
CA GLU A 204 15.22 3.46 -12.13
C GLU A 204 15.21 4.98 -12.28
N ALA A 205 16.18 5.65 -11.68
CA ALA A 205 16.34 7.10 -11.68
C ALA A 205 17.81 7.50 -11.79
N ASP A 206 18.07 8.77 -12.14
CA ASP A 206 19.41 9.36 -12.20
C ASP A 206 19.99 9.67 -10.81
#